data_393f0b46ed79affb492fa6ab5efe3f26
#
_entry.id   393f0b46ed79affb492fa6ab5efe3f26
#
_cell.length_a   1.000
_cell.length_b   1.000
_cell.length_c   1.000
_cell.angle_alpha   90.00
_cell.angle_beta   90.00
_cell.angle_gamma   90.00
#
_symmetry.space_group_name_H-M   'P 1'
#
loop_
_entity.id
_entity.type
_entity.pdbx_description
1 polymer ?
#
loop_
_entity_poly.entity_id
_entity_poly.type
_entity_poly.pdbx_seq_one_letter_code
_entity_poly.pdbx_strand_id
1 'polypeptide(L)'
;AADFIHAKLPGEIIFTRNTTESINLVAYSYGLHRIGPEDEIVVSIAEHHSNMLPWRMVARQTGATLRYLECTPDGSLPMAELEAKITDKTALVAVAQVSNVFGRTNPMDTIIDLAHKHGAVVVMDAAQSAPHMPIDVQALGVDFVAFSGHKLMGPMGIGVLYGKEELLEEMPPFLSGGEMIEYVTRDLSLIHI
;
A
#
# COMPACT_ATOMS: atom_id res chain seq x y z
N ALA A 1 13.96 -9.71 5.61
CA ALA A 1 12.87 -8.73 5.48
C ALA A 1 11.68 -9.14 6.36
N ALA A 2 11.21 -10.39 6.25
CA ALA A 2 10.05 -10.85 7.04
C ALA A 2 10.24 -10.62 8.54
N ASP A 3 11.34 -11.10 9.11
CA ASP A 3 11.64 -10.93 10.55
C ASP A 3 11.76 -9.45 10.95
N PHE A 4 12.20 -8.59 10.04
CA PHE A 4 12.41 -7.16 10.30
C PHE A 4 11.10 -6.40 10.57
N ILE A 5 10.01 -6.84 9.94
CA ILE A 5 8.67 -6.24 10.09
C ILE A 5 7.67 -7.19 10.73
N HIS A 6 8.12 -8.30 11.29
CA HIS A 6 7.30 -9.36 11.89
C HIS A 6 6.22 -9.91 10.95
N ALA A 7 6.52 -10.07 9.65
CA ALA A 7 5.62 -10.76 8.72
C ALA A 7 5.48 -12.24 9.12
N LYS A 8 4.29 -12.79 8.95
CA LYS A 8 3.96 -14.16 9.36
C LYS A 8 4.67 -15.19 8.50
N LEU A 9 4.75 -14.94 7.20
CA LEU A 9 5.32 -15.84 6.21
C LEU A 9 6.35 -15.12 5.31
N PRO A 10 7.41 -15.80 4.90
CA PRO A 10 8.34 -15.25 3.89
C PRO A 10 7.65 -14.91 2.56
N GLY A 11 6.60 -15.65 2.18
CA GLY A 11 5.81 -15.42 0.97
C GLY A 11 5.06 -14.09 0.93
N GLU A 12 4.85 -13.46 2.10
CA GLU A 12 4.27 -12.12 2.20
C GLU A 12 5.24 -11.00 1.79
N ILE A 13 6.50 -11.33 1.43
CA ILE A 13 7.54 -10.36 1.08
C ILE A 13 7.87 -10.44 -0.40
N ILE A 14 7.66 -9.33 -1.08
CA ILE A 14 8.05 -9.14 -2.49
C ILE A 14 9.20 -8.15 -2.56
N PHE A 15 10.31 -8.55 -3.19
CA PHE A 15 11.41 -7.64 -3.46
C PHE A 15 11.15 -6.82 -4.72
N THR A 16 11.33 -5.52 -4.60
CA THR A 16 11.17 -4.54 -5.66
C THR A 16 12.43 -3.68 -5.78
N ARG A 17 12.42 -2.68 -6.66
CA ARG A 17 13.55 -1.74 -6.78
C ARG A 17 13.51 -0.62 -5.74
N ASN A 18 12.34 -0.28 -5.21
CA ASN A 18 12.14 0.79 -4.22
C ASN A 18 10.65 0.87 -3.80
N THR A 19 10.34 1.74 -2.82
CA THR A 19 8.96 2.04 -2.38
C THR A 19 8.03 2.43 -3.53
N THR A 20 8.52 3.22 -4.49
CA THR A 20 7.71 3.66 -5.64
C THR A 20 7.24 2.47 -6.46
N GLU A 21 8.11 1.51 -6.76
CA GLU A 21 7.73 0.30 -7.48
C GLU A 21 6.79 -0.58 -6.64
N SER A 22 7.05 -0.71 -5.35
CA SER A 22 6.16 -1.45 -4.43
C SER A 22 4.73 -0.92 -4.45
N ILE A 23 4.56 0.39 -4.33
CA ILE A 23 3.23 1.03 -4.36
C ILE A 23 2.61 0.91 -5.76
N ASN A 24 3.39 1.08 -6.84
CA ASN A 24 2.88 0.87 -8.20
C ASN A 24 2.45 -0.58 -8.43
N LEU A 25 3.17 -1.57 -7.89
CA LEU A 25 2.78 -2.98 -7.96
C LEU A 25 1.38 -3.18 -7.37
N VAL A 26 1.13 -2.66 -6.16
CA VAL A 26 -0.20 -2.72 -5.55
C VAL A 26 -1.23 -1.96 -6.40
N ALA A 27 -0.89 -0.78 -6.91
CA ALA A 27 -1.80 0.00 -7.74
C ALA A 27 -2.21 -0.72 -9.03
N TYR A 28 -1.24 -1.32 -9.74
CA TYR A 28 -1.51 -2.03 -10.99
C TYR A 28 -2.16 -3.39 -10.78
N SER A 29 -1.67 -4.18 -9.82
CA SER A 29 -2.15 -5.56 -9.64
C SER A 29 -3.39 -5.63 -8.75
N TYR A 30 -3.44 -4.90 -7.64
CA TYR A 30 -4.61 -4.84 -6.77
C TYR A 30 -5.59 -3.76 -7.22
N GLY A 31 -5.12 -2.50 -7.32
CA GLY A 31 -5.98 -1.34 -7.54
C GLY A 31 -6.80 -1.43 -8.82
N LEU A 32 -6.16 -1.68 -9.96
CA LEU A 32 -6.88 -1.79 -11.25
C LEU A 32 -7.78 -3.01 -11.36
N HIS A 33 -7.54 -4.05 -10.54
CA HIS A 33 -8.31 -5.28 -10.58
C HIS A 33 -9.52 -5.27 -9.64
N ARG A 34 -9.42 -4.60 -8.48
CA ARG A 34 -10.40 -4.65 -7.40
C ARG A 34 -11.24 -3.39 -7.23
N ILE A 35 -10.75 -2.25 -7.70
CA ILE A 35 -11.41 -0.95 -7.50
C ILE A 35 -12.22 -0.59 -8.74
N GLY A 36 -13.47 -0.19 -8.55
CA GLY A 36 -14.43 0.16 -9.60
C GLY A 36 -14.97 1.60 -9.49
N PRO A 37 -15.90 1.98 -10.37
CA PRO A 37 -16.39 3.36 -10.48
C PRO A 37 -17.21 3.85 -9.27
N GLU A 38 -17.77 2.93 -8.48
CA GLU A 38 -18.55 3.26 -7.29
C GLU A 38 -17.69 3.41 -6.03
N ASP A 39 -16.38 3.05 -6.15
CA ASP A 39 -15.46 3.02 -5.04
C ASP A 39 -14.75 4.36 -4.84
N GLU A 40 -14.24 4.55 -3.62
CA GLU A 40 -13.41 5.68 -3.23
C GLU A 40 -12.02 5.21 -2.80
N ILE A 41 -10.99 5.96 -3.25
CA ILE A 41 -9.62 5.81 -2.80
C ILE A 41 -9.29 7.01 -1.93
N VAL A 42 -8.82 6.79 -0.71
CA VAL A 42 -8.50 7.85 0.24
C VAL A 42 -6.98 7.97 0.39
N VAL A 43 -6.45 9.16 0.18
CA VAL A 43 -5.01 9.47 0.36
C VAL A 43 -4.86 10.76 1.15
N SER A 44 -3.74 10.94 1.86
CA SER A 44 -3.48 12.22 2.51
C SER A 44 -2.87 13.24 1.54
N ILE A 45 -3.15 14.53 1.72
CA ILE A 45 -2.47 15.59 0.95
C ILE A 45 -0.98 15.71 1.31
N ALA A 46 -0.57 15.15 2.43
CA ALA A 46 0.81 15.15 2.93
C ALA A 46 1.65 13.97 2.41
N GLU A 47 1.11 13.19 1.47
CA GLU A 47 1.82 12.04 0.91
C GLU A 47 2.98 12.43 0.00
N HIS A 48 4.02 11.62 0.02
CA HIS A 48 5.02 11.65 -1.05
C HIS A 48 4.37 11.30 -2.40
N HIS A 49 4.84 11.88 -3.49
CA HIS A 49 4.31 11.64 -4.83
C HIS A 49 4.20 10.14 -5.19
N SER A 50 5.12 9.32 -4.69
CA SER A 50 5.09 7.86 -4.88
C SER A 50 3.86 7.19 -4.28
N ASN A 51 3.24 7.79 -3.25
CA ASN A 51 2.04 7.29 -2.60
C ASN A 51 0.78 8.13 -2.93
N MET A 52 0.86 8.97 -3.95
CA MET A 52 -0.27 9.77 -4.43
C MET A 52 -0.57 9.49 -5.91
N LEU A 53 0.44 9.58 -6.78
CA LEU A 53 0.25 9.51 -8.23
C LEU A 53 -0.26 8.15 -8.72
N PRO A 54 0.16 7.00 -8.18
CA PRO A 54 -0.39 5.70 -8.58
C PRO A 54 -1.90 5.62 -8.34
N TRP A 55 -2.39 6.15 -7.22
CA TRP A 55 -3.82 6.14 -6.89
C TRP A 55 -4.64 7.08 -7.79
N ARG A 56 -4.06 8.21 -8.21
CA ARG A 56 -4.67 9.05 -9.25
C ARG A 56 -4.79 8.32 -10.58
N MET A 57 -3.80 7.52 -10.93
CA MET A 57 -3.84 6.69 -12.14
C MET A 57 -4.94 5.63 -12.02
N VAL A 58 -5.01 4.90 -10.90
CA VAL A 58 -6.07 3.92 -10.65
C VAL A 58 -7.44 4.57 -10.76
N ALA A 59 -7.69 5.65 -10.01
CA ALA A 59 -8.97 6.36 -10.02
C ALA A 59 -9.39 6.79 -11.44
N ARG A 60 -8.44 7.28 -12.25
CA ARG A 60 -8.73 7.68 -13.64
C ARG A 60 -9.07 6.51 -14.55
N GLN A 61 -8.46 5.35 -14.36
CA GLN A 61 -8.68 4.18 -15.21
C GLN A 61 -9.93 3.39 -14.82
N THR A 62 -10.23 3.32 -13.52
CA THR A 62 -11.37 2.57 -13.00
C THR A 62 -12.65 3.40 -12.90
N GLY A 63 -12.54 4.73 -12.95
CA GLY A 63 -13.65 5.66 -12.69
C GLY A 63 -13.92 5.91 -11.20
N ALA A 64 -13.12 5.34 -10.31
CA ALA A 64 -13.23 5.53 -8.86
C ALA A 64 -12.99 7.00 -8.46
N THR A 65 -13.52 7.39 -7.32
CA THR A 65 -13.33 8.73 -6.76
C THR A 65 -12.09 8.78 -5.88
N LEU A 66 -11.15 9.69 -6.20
CA LEU A 66 -10.01 9.97 -5.33
C LEU A 66 -10.37 11.04 -4.33
N ARG A 67 -10.29 10.72 -3.03
CA ARG A 67 -10.52 11.64 -1.91
C ARG A 67 -9.21 11.97 -1.20
N TYR A 68 -9.11 13.22 -0.76
CA TYR A 68 -7.94 13.68 -0.02
C TYR A 68 -8.29 13.94 1.44
N LEU A 69 -7.47 13.41 2.35
CA LEU A 69 -7.45 13.77 3.76
C LEU A 69 -6.69 15.08 3.92
N GLU A 70 -7.34 16.08 4.44
CA GLU A 70 -6.70 17.35 4.78
C GLU A 70 -5.92 17.20 6.09
N CYS A 71 -4.75 17.79 6.15
CA CYS A 71 -3.96 17.85 7.38
C CYS A 71 -3.97 19.26 7.98
N THR A 72 -3.74 19.32 9.27
CA THR A 72 -3.50 20.58 9.98
C THR A 72 -2.15 21.18 9.55
N PRO A 73 -1.87 22.48 9.87
CA PRO A 73 -0.61 23.11 9.49
C PRO A 73 0.65 22.44 10.04
N ASP A 74 0.53 21.62 11.09
CA ASP A 74 1.62 20.81 11.64
C ASP A 74 1.70 19.40 11.05
N GLY A 75 0.87 19.10 10.04
CA GLY A 75 0.84 17.83 9.34
C GLY A 75 0.04 16.70 10.01
N SER A 76 -0.69 17.00 11.08
CA SER A 76 -1.55 15.99 11.74
C SER A 76 -2.80 15.71 10.91
N LEU A 77 -3.27 14.46 10.94
CA LEU A 77 -4.57 14.05 10.39
C LEU A 77 -5.62 14.06 11.52
N PRO A 78 -6.58 15.00 11.52
CA PRO A 78 -7.63 15.04 12.54
C PRO A 78 -8.54 13.84 12.47
N MET A 79 -8.98 13.31 13.62
CA MET A 79 -9.92 12.18 13.67
C MET A 79 -11.22 12.48 12.90
N ALA A 80 -11.75 13.69 13.04
CA ALA A 80 -12.94 14.11 12.32
C ALA A 80 -12.79 14.06 10.79
N GLU A 81 -11.58 14.31 10.28
CA GLU A 81 -11.27 14.21 8.84
C GLU A 81 -11.23 12.75 8.39
N LEU A 82 -10.62 11.87 9.20
CA LEU A 82 -10.61 10.42 8.94
C LEU A 82 -12.03 9.85 8.88
N GLU A 83 -12.86 10.13 9.90
CA GLU A 83 -14.25 9.67 9.97
C GLU A 83 -15.14 10.23 8.85
N ALA A 84 -14.87 11.45 8.38
CA ALA A 84 -15.66 12.08 7.31
C ALA A 84 -15.29 11.54 5.92
N LYS A 85 -14.08 11.02 5.73
CA LYS A 85 -13.57 10.61 4.41
C LYS A 85 -13.49 9.11 4.21
N ILE A 86 -13.30 8.33 5.30
CA ILE A 86 -13.27 6.87 5.26
C ILE A 86 -14.71 6.38 5.53
N THR A 87 -15.35 5.85 4.49
CA THR A 87 -16.77 5.48 4.48
C THR A 87 -16.97 4.09 3.89
N ASP A 88 -18.20 3.58 3.89
CA ASP A 88 -18.55 2.29 3.28
C ASP A 88 -18.29 2.23 1.75
N LYS A 89 -17.97 3.37 1.12
CA LYS A 89 -17.53 3.42 -0.27
C LYS A 89 -16.02 3.33 -0.43
N THR A 90 -15.28 3.47 0.67
CA THR A 90 -13.81 3.44 0.61
C THR A 90 -13.34 2.01 0.36
N ALA A 91 -12.67 1.79 -0.77
CA ALA A 91 -12.06 0.50 -1.09
C ALA A 91 -10.59 0.44 -0.65
N LEU A 92 -9.92 1.61 -0.60
CA LEU A 92 -8.49 1.66 -0.28
C LEU A 92 -8.13 2.98 0.41
N VAL A 93 -7.30 2.87 1.45
CA VAL A 93 -6.65 4.01 2.14
C VAL A 93 -5.15 3.90 1.97
N ALA A 94 -4.49 4.94 1.43
CA ALA A 94 -3.05 4.97 1.26
C ALA A 94 -2.44 6.16 2.02
N VAL A 95 -1.67 5.87 3.07
CA VAL A 95 -1.12 6.87 3.98
C VAL A 95 0.31 6.50 4.41
N ALA A 96 1.20 7.48 4.47
CA ALA A 96 2.52 7.32 5.05
C ALA A 96 2.44 7.18 6.57
N GLN A 97 3.18 6.24 7.15
CA GLN A 97 3.28 6.14 8.62
C GLN A 97 4.01 7.34 9.21
N VAL A 98 5.06 7.82 8.52
CA VAL A 98 5.78 9.05 8.90
C VAL A 98 5.91 9.93 7.67
N SER A 99 5.45 11.18 7.78
CA SER A 99 5.56 12.15 6.68
C SER A 99 7.02 12.50 6.39
N ASN A 100 7.40 12.48 5.11
CA ASN A 100 8.73 12.90 4.66
C ASN A 100 8.95 14.43 4.72
N VAL A 101 7.88 15.20 4.85
CA VAL A 101 7.93 16.68 4.93
C VAL A 101 7.86 17.15 6.36
N PHE A 102 6.86 16.68 7.11
CA PHE A 102 6.59 17.12 8.48
C PHE A 102 7.35 16.33 9.55
N GLY A 103 7.85 15.11 9.21
CA GLY A 103 8.39 14.17 10.19
C GLY A 103 7.35 13.69 11.22
N ARG A 104 6.07 13.91 10.92
CA ARG A 104 4.95 13.57 11.79
C ARG A 104 4.59 12.11 11.62
N THR A 105 4.38 11.41 12.73
CA THR A 105 3.85 10.04 12.74
C THR A 105 2.33 10.08 12.69
N ASN A 106 1.73 9.40 11.73
CA ASN A 106 0.29 9.23 11.62
C ASN A 106 -0.21 8.10 12.53
N PRO A 107 -1.45 8.19 13.06
CA PRO A 107 -2.04 7.20 13.96
C PRO A 107 -2.51 5.96 13.18
N MET A 108 -1.55 5.11 12.75
CA MET A 108 -1.83 3.99 11.85
C MET A 108 -2.83 2.99 12.44
N ASP A 109 -2.74 2.67 13.74
CA ASP A 109 -3.72 1.79 14.39
C ASP A 109 -5.15 2.30 14.18
N THR A 110 -5.38 3.59 14.42
CA THR A 110 -6.71 4.21 14.24
C THR A 110 -7.15 4.23 12.78
N ILE A 111 -6.23 4.51 11.86
CA ILE A 111 -6.52 4.55 10.42
C ILE A 111 -6.88 3.16 9.91
N ILE A 112 -6.11 2.14 10.31
CA ILE A 112 -6.32 0.74 9.92
C ILE A 112 -7.65 0.22 10.48
N ASP A 113 -7.90 0.42 11.78
CA ASP A 113 -9.16 0.01 12.41
C ASP A 113 -10.38 0.65 11.74
N LEU A 114 -10.30 1.95 11.44
CA LEU A 114 -11.38 2.66 10.76
C LEU A 114 -11.58 2.16 9.33
N ALA A 115 -10.50 1.98 8.57
CA ALA A 115 -10.55 1.47 7.21
C ALA A 115 -11.15 0.06 7.16
N HIS A 116 -10.68 -0.84 8.02
CA HIS A 116 -11.19 -2.22 8.10
C HIS A 116 -12.64 -2.29 8.54
N LYS A 117 -13.08 -1.40 9.44
CA LYS A 117 -14.51 -1.28 9.83
C LYS A 117 -15.41 -1.01 8.63
N HIS A 118 -14.91 -0.31 7.62
CA HIS A 118 -15.62 0.01 6.38
C HIS A 118 -15.26 -0.94 5.21
N GLY A 119 -14.47 -1.99 5.46
CA GLY A 119 -14.08 -2.97 4.44
C GLY A 119 -12.98 -2.52 3.48
N ALA A 120 -12.31 -1.40 3.78
CA ALA A 120 -11.22 -0.88 2.97
C ALA A 120 -9.87 -1.53 3.32
N VAL A 121 -9.00 -1.74 2.34
CA VAL A 121 -7.61 -2.14 2.56
C VAL A 121 -6.71 -0.92 2.80
N VAL A 122 -5.61 -1.13 3.54
CA VAL A 122 -4.66 -0.06 3.87
C VAL A 122 -3.30 -0.33 3.26
N VAL A 123 -2.80 0.65 2.51
CA VAL A 123 -1.43 0.70 1.99
C VAL A 123 -0.63 1.70 2.81
N MET A 124 0.32 1.20 3.59
CA MET A 124 1.20 2.02 4.43
C MET A 124 2.52 2.28 3.71
N ASP A 125 2.80 3.56 3.41
CA ASP A 125 4.15 3.97 3.01
C ASP A 125 5.03 4.08 4.27
N ALA A 126 5.93 3.12 4.42
CA ALA A 126 6.87 3.03 5.52
C ALA A 126 8.29 3.52 5.14
N ALA A 127 8.43 4.24 4.03
CA ALA A 127 9.73 4.69 3.56
C ALA A 127 10.49 5.54 4.59
N GLN A 128 9.79 6.32 5.40
CA GLN A 128 10.40 7.12 6.46
C GLN A 128 10.34 6.45 7.83
N SER A 129 9.39 5.57 8.09
CA SER A 129 9.26 4.91 9.38
C SER A 129 10.19 3.70 9.53
N ALA A 130 10.34 2.87 8.49
CA ALA A 130 11.14 1.65 8.54
C ALA A 130 12.60 1.88 9.05
N PRO A 131 13.30 2.96 8.69
CA PRO A 131 14.64 3.22 9.23
C PRO A 131 14.67 3.75 10.67
N HIS A 132 13.53 4.20 11.24
CA HIS A 132 13.52 4.98 12.48
C HIS A 132 12.73 4.36 13.61
N MET A 133 11.82 3.41 13.31
CA MET A 133 10.97 2.80 14.31
C MET A 133 10.64 1.34 13.99
N PRO A 134 10.39 0.49 14.98
CA PRO A 134 9.94 -0.86 14.75
C PRO A 134 8.59 -0.87 14.02
N ILE A 135 8.43 -1.81 13.09
CA ILE A 135 7.16 -2.09 12.41
C ILE A 135 6.80 -3.54 12.73
N ASP A 136 5.60 -3.74 13.25
CA ASP A 136 5.01 -5.05 13.45
C ASP A 136 3.73 -5.14 12.64
N VAL A 137 3.82 -5.74 11.45
CA VAL A 137 2.68 -5.79 10.52
C VAL A 137 1.54 -6.66 11.04
N GLN A 138 1.86 -7.67 11.86
CA GLN A 138 0.83 -8.53 12.47
C GLN A 138 0.08 -7.79 13.57
N ALA A 139 0.78 -7.07 14.44
CA ALA A 139 0.17 -6.27 15.50
C ALA A 139 -0.67 -5.12 14.95
N LEU A 140 -0.18 -4.45 13.90
CA LEU A 140 -0.91 -3.38 13.20
C LEU A 140 -2.11 -3.90 12.40
N GLY A 141 -2.04 -5.15 11.91
CA GLY A 141 -3.05 -5.70 11.02
C GLY A 141 -3.09 -5.04 9.64
N VAL A 142 -2.04 -4.30 9.25
CA VAL A 142 -1.96 -3.60 7.97
C VAL A 142 -1.94 -4.56 6.79
N ASP A 143 -2.51 -4.14 5.65
CA ASP A 143 -2.68 -5.00 4.48
C ASP A 143 -1.47 -4.99 3.55
N PHE A 144 -0.92 -3.80 3.27
CA PHE A 144 0.29 -3.62 2.46
C PHE A 144 1.25 -2.64 3.13
N VAL A 145 2.56 -2.93 3.07
CA VAL A 145 3.62 -2.02 3.55
C VAL A 145 4.73 -1.92 2.51
N ALA A 146 5.14 -0.70 2.21
CA ALA A 146 6.19 -0.45 1.23
C ALA A 146 7.35 0.36 1.82
N PHE A 147 8.59 -0.06 1.57
CA PHE A 147 9.79 0.70 1.97
C PHE A 147 10.98 0.45 1.05
N SER A 148 12.02 1.28 1.16
CA SER A 148 13.21 1.27 0.30
C SER A 148 14.47 0.97 1.09
N GLY A 149 15.34 0.10 0.56
CA GLY A 149 16.58 -0.29 1.21
C GLY A 149 17.55 0.86 1.40
N HIS A 150 17.66 1.80 0.43
CA HIS A 150 18.58 2.93 0.54
C HIS A 150 18.30 3.88 1.71
N LYS A 151 17.07 3.89 2.24
CA LYS A 151 16.70 4.64 3.45
C LYS A 151 17.05 3.88 4.74
N LEU A 152 17.29 2.57 4.63
CA LEU A 152 17.72 1.67 5.70
C LEU A 152 19.25 1.40 5.66
N MET A 153 20.04 2.34 5.16
CA MET A 153 21.49 2.19 4.97
C MET A 153 21.90 1.05 4.03
N GLY A 154 20.93 0.53 3.27
CA GLY A 154 21.16 -0.49 2.24
C GLY A 154 21.49 0.14 0.88
N PRO A 155 21.74 -0.69 -0.15
CA PRO A 155 22.00 -0.19 -1.50
C PRO A 155 20.77 0.41 -2.14
N MET A 156 21.01 1.26 -3.16
CA MET A 156 19.95 1.67 -4.09
C MET A 156 19.54 0.48 -4.97
N GLY A 157 18.31 0.54 -5.50
CA GLY A 157 17.82 -0.49 -6.41
C GLY A 157 17.19 -1.69 -5.72
N ILE A 158 16.97 -1.62 -4.40
CA ILE A 158 16.21 -2.61 -3.65
C ILE A 158 15.16 -1.96 -2.77
N GLY A 159 13.97 -2.52 -2.79
CA GLY A 159 12.82 -2.17 -1.95
C GLY A 159 12.07 -3.43 -1.53
N VAL A 160 11.11 -3.23 -0.68
CA VAL A 160 10.26 -4.30 -0.15
C VAL A 160 8.81 -3.87 -0.23
N LEU A 161 7.96 -4.77 -0.68
CA LEU A 161 6.54 -4.78 -0.47
C LEU A 161 6.20 -5.95 0.46
N TYR A 162 5.51 -5.67 1.53
CA TYR A 162 4.75 -6.65 2.30
C TYR A 162 3.30 -6.59 1.85
N GLY A 163 2.67 -7.73 1.72
CA GLY A 163 1.23 -7.86 1.54
C GLY A 163 0.71 -9.09 2.29
N LYS A 164 -0.48 -9.00 2.84
CA LYS A 164 -1.15 -10.19 3.40
C LYS A 164 -1.29 -11.26 2.33
N GLU A 165 -1.01 -12.51 2.68
CA GLU A 165 -0.99 -13.64 1.75
C GLU A 165 -2.31 -13.74 0.95
N GLU A 166 -3.46 -13.62 1.62
CA GLU A 166 -4.78 -13.68 0.99
C GLU A 166 -5.02 -12.58 -0.06
N LEU A 167 -4.41 -11.40 0.12
CA LEU A 167 -4.52 -10.31 -0.86
C LEU A 167 -3.55 -10.51 -2.02
N LEU A 168 -2.35 -11.02 -1.75
CA LEU A 168 -1.35 -11.32 -2.79
C LEU A 168 -1.84 -12.41 -3.73
N GLU A 169 -2.50 -13.45 -3.21
CA GLU A 169 -3.07 -14.53 -4.01
C GLU A 169 -4.18 -14.08 -4.97
N GLU A 170 -4.92 -13.02 -4.62
CA GLU A 170 -5.95 -12.43 -5.48
C GLU A 170 -5.39 -11.49 -6.56
N MET A 171 -4.12 -11.09 -6.45
CA MET A 171 -3.53 -10.11 -7.36
C MET A 171 -3.08 -10.77 -8.66
N PRO A 172 -3.48 -10.25 -9.83
CA PRO A 172 -2.85 -10.66 -11.08
C PRO A 172 -1.37 -10.25 -11.09
N PRO A 173 -0.52 -10.97 -11.86
CA PRO A 173 0.90 -10.68 -11.92
C PRO A 173 1.17 -9.23 -12.35
N PHE A 174 2.12 -8.58 -11.69
CA PHE A 174 2.59 -7.25 -12.07
C PHE A 174 3.35 -7.27 -13.40
N LEU A 175 4.20 -8.27 -13.59
CA LEU A 175 4.95 -8.50 -14.82
C LEU A 175 4.68 -9.90 -15.32
N SER A 176 4.53 -10.06 -16.65
CA SER A 176 4.36 -11.36 -17.30
C SER A 176 5.64 -11.74 -18.02
N GLY A 177 6.05 -13.01 -17.93
CA GLY A 177 7.25 -13.48 -18.62
C GLY A 177 7.76 -14.82 -18.11
N GLY A 178 9.06 -15.04 -18.21
CA GLY A 178 9.71 -16.30 -17.79
C GLY A 178 9.67 -16.51 -16.27
N GLU A 179 9.77 -17.77 -15.87
CA GLU A 179 9.90 -18.25 -14.47
C GLU A 179 8.68 -17.99 -13.56
N MET A 180 7.56 -17.53 -14.14
CA MET A 180 6.33 -17.28 -13.38
C MET A 180 5.17 -18.18 -13.83
N ILE A 181 5.43 -19.14 -14.71
CA ILE A 181 4.40 -19.91 -15.39
C ILE A 181 4.62 -21.39 -15.10
N GLU A 182 3.64 -22.05 -14.48
CA GLU A 182 3.63 -23.49 -14.34
C GLU A 182 3.09 -24.16 -15.61
N TYR A 183 2.07 -23.55 -16.21
CA TYR A 183 1.38 -24.13 -17.37
C TYR A 183 0.85 -23.03 -18.30
N VAL A 184 1.09 -23.17 -19.60
CA VAL A 184 0.60 -22.25 -20.65
C VAL A 184 -0.13 -23.01 -21.75
N THR A 185 -1.33 -22.53 -22.11
CA THR A 185 -2.01 -22.84 -23.37
C THR A 185 -2.06 -21.60 -24.26
N ARG A 186 -2.70 -21.68 -25.42
CA ARG A 186 -2.90 -20.51 -26.30
C ARG A 186 -3.71 -19.42 -25.63
N ASP A 187 -4.65 -19.76 -24.75
CA ASP A 187 -5.66 -18.86 -24.19
C ASP A 187 -5.55 -18.72 -22.67
N LEU A 188 -4.69 -19.51 -22.00
CA LEU A 188 -4.58 -19.54 -20.54
C LEU A 188 -3.13 -19.70 -20.11
N SER A 189 -2.68 -18.90 -19.17
CA SER A 189 -1.48 -19.16 -18.38
C SER A 189 -1.87 -19.31 -16.90
N LEU A 190 -1.43 -20.40 -16.28
CA LEU A 190 -1.60 -20.62 -14.85
C LEU A 190 -0.28 -20.31 -14.15
N ILE A 191 -0.38 -19.53 -13.10
CA ILE A 191 0.72 -19.17 -12.23
C ILE A 191 0.53 -19.95 -10.95
N HIS A 192 1.61 -20.60 -10.53
CA HIS A 192 1.71 -21.09 -9.16
C HIS A 192 2.62 -20.14 -8.41
N ILE A 193 2.09 -19.51 -7.38
CA ILE A 193 2.88 -18.68 -6.46
C ILE A 193 3.19 -19.52 -5.22
#